data_150fd871a30cd3ccecf48ab960a9c468
#
_entry.id   150fd871a30cd3ccecf48ab960a9c468
#
_cell.length_a   1.000
_cell.length_b   1.000
_cell.length_c   1.000
_cell.angle_alpha   90.00
_cell.angle_beta   90.00
_cell.angle_gamma   90.00
#
_symmetry.space_group_name_H-M   'P 1'
#
loop_
_entity.id
_entity.type
_entity.pdbx_description
1 polymer ?
#
loop_
_entity_poly.entity_id
_entity_poly.type
_entity_poly.pdbx_seq_one_letter_code
_entity_poly.pdbx_strand_id
1 'polypeptide(L)'
;MQEHQSAVPLPDLIAAADVIEIAGNVVGKAIRHLAGTGGPDVHQVLAYDIAHSSAQIAAARAMLDYGAKGDVEARLTCAFTADMIHDLISRLCGRESMWGLETAPLRDTHSFLDTFRATAFIASLADEAGPRHLDSELEMVQDTFRSFADKEISPRAEHVHRNNDDVPEGLIAGLAEMGVFGLSVPAQYGGYSEGGDGEYIAMVIATEELSRGSLGIGGSLITRPEILTRALVKGGTEAQKHYWLPRLASAEVMAAVAVTEPDFGSDVAGIKVTATPANGADGAAGYVINGVKTWCTFGARADVLMLLARTDPDRSKTHRGLSLFIVAKPRGDGHGFEFTQPPVASGTIGKMEGRPIDTIGYRGMHSYEIALDNWWVPAENLIGEEAGLGKGFYYQMEGFENGRLQTAARAIGVMQAAYEAASEYARNRTVFGAAIADYELTQVKLGRMAVLIQAARQFSYHVATLMAKGQGSIEASMVKAYVCKAAEWVTREAMQIHGGYGYAEEYPVSRLFLDARVLSIFEGADETLCLKVIARRLCES
;
A
#
# COMPACT_ATOMS: atom_id res chain seq x y z
N MET A 1 -16.87 42.93 20.64
CA MET A 1 -17.56 41.64 20.77
C MET A 1 -16.62 40.75 21.54
N GLN A 2 -16.92 40.41 22.78
CA GLN A 2 -16.16 39.41 23.54
C GLN A 2 -16.53 38.06 22.94
N GLU A 3 -15.59 37.43 22.25
CA GLU A 3 -15.69 36.04 21.82
C GLU A 3 -15.75 35.18 23.10
N HIS A 4 -16.89 34.55 23.32
CA HIS A 4 -16.94 33.35 24.14
C HIS A 4 -16.09 32.29 23.42
N GLN A 5 -14.80 32.19 23.76
CA GLN A 5 -14.05 30.96 23.52
C GLN A 5 -14.77 29.88 24.36
N SER A 6 -15.69 29.17 23.74
CA SER A 6 -16.24 27.96 24.34
C SER A 6 -15.06 27.03 24.59
N ALA A 7 -14.89 26.57 25.82
CA ALA A 7 -13.84 25.64 26.18
C ALA A 7 -13.91 24.41 25.22
N VAL A 8 -12.76 24.01 24.67
CA VAL A 8 -12.69 22.81 23.83
C VAL A 8 -13.18 21.61 24.65
N PRO A 9 -14.13 20.81 24.15
CA PRO A 9 -14.68 19.66 24.88
C PRO A 9 -13.57 18.68 25.26
N LEU A 10 -13.71 18.07 26.44
CA LEU A 10 -12.83 16.96 26.85
C LEU A 10 -13.16 15.73 26.02
N PRO A 11 -12.16 14.88 25.68
CA PRO A 11 -12.40 13.64 24.98
C PRO A 11 -13.22 12.66 25.84
N ASP A 12 -14.07 11.87 25.18
CA ASP A 12 -14.90 10.85 25.81
C ASP A 12 -14.74 9.50 25.07
N LEU A 13 -13.80 8.70 25.54
CA LEU A 13 -13.50 7.39 24.94
C LEU A 13 -14.61 6.35 25.20
N ILE A 14 -15.40 6.52 26.26
CA ILE A 14 -16.54 5.63 26.55
C ILE A 14 -17.61 5.87 25.49
N ALA A 15 -17.98 7.13 25.28
CA ALA A 15 -18.92 7.48 24.22
C ALA A 15 -18.39 7.11 22.82
N ALA A 16 -17.08 7.25 22.56
CA ALA A 16 -16.49 6.82 21.31
C ALA A 16 -16.63 5.30 21.10
N ALA A 17 -16.40 4.49 22.13
CA ALA A 17 -16.57 3.04 22.06
C ALA A 17 -18.03 2.64 21.80
N ASP A 18 -18.98 3.27 22.49
CA ASP A 18 -20.42 3.04 22.28
C ASP A 18 -20.84 3.38 20.84
N VAL A 19 -20.37 4.49 20.31
CA VAL A 19 -20.64 4.93 18.93
C VAL A 19 -20.05 3.98 17.90
N ILE A 20 -18.84 3.47 18.13
CA ILE A 20 -18.20 2.45 17.27
C ILE A 20 -19.01 1.15 17.29
N GLU A 21 -19.53 0.74 18.44
CA GLU A 21 -20.37 -0.47 18.57
C GLU A 21 -21.71 -0.30 17.82
N ILE A 22 -22.35 0.88 17.94
CA ILE A 22 -23.57 1.19 17.16
C ILE A 22 -23.28 1.10 15.67
N ALA A 23 -22.17 1.68 15.18
CA ALA A 23 -21.77 1.61 13.79
C ALA A 23 -21.51 0.14 13.34
N GLY A 24 -20.81 -0.63 14.17
CA GLY A 24 -20.55 -2.04 13.94
C GLY A 24 -21.82 -2.86 13.78
N ASN A 25 -22.81 -2.62 14.64
CA ASN A 25 -24.11 -3.27 14.59
C ASN A 25 -24.90 -2.91 13.31
N VAL A 26 -24.87 -1.66 12.89
CA VAL A 26 -25.51 -1.20 11.65
C VAL A 26 -24.87 -1.86 10.43
N VAL A 27 -23.54 -1.83 10.32
CA VAL A 27 -22.82 -2.46 9.22
C VAL A 27 -22.97 -3.98 9.26
N GLY A 28 -22.97 -4.62 10.43
CA GLY A 28 -23.22 -6.05 10.58
C GLY A 28 -24.60 -6.50 10.08
N LYS A 29 -25.65 -5.67 10.28
CA LYS A 29 -26.98 -5.92 9.67
C LYS A 29 -26.92 -5.82 8.15
N ALA A 30 -26.23 -4.83 7.62
CA ALA A 30 -26.06 -4.64 6.17
C ALA A 30 -25.27 -5.78 5.52
N ILE A 31 -24.25 -6.32 6.18
CA ILE A 31 -23.50 -7.51 5.71
C ILE A 31 -24.44 -8.71 5.58
N ARG A 32 -25.26 -8.98 6.60
CA ARG A 32 -26.24 -10.08 6.54
C ARG A 32 -27.29 -9.87 5.44
N HIS A 33 -27.74 -8.63 5.24
CA HIS A 33 -28.64 -8.29 4.14
C HIS A 33 -27.99 -8.54 2.78
N LEU A 34 -26.76 -8.05 2.58
CA LEU A 34 -25.98 -8.26 1.35
C LEU A 34 -25.81 -9.76 1.06
N ALA A 35 -25.42 -10.56 2.07
CA ALA A 35 -25.26 -12.00 1.92
C ALA A 35 -26.57 -12.72 1.54
N GLY A 36 -27.70 -12.28 2.13
CA GLY A 36 -29.02 -12.86 1.88
C GLY A 36 -29.66 -12.44 0.56
N THR A 37 -29.16 -11.42 -0.12
CA THR A 37 -29.78 -10.85 -1.34
C THR A 37 -28.97 -11.05 -2.62
N GLY A 38 -27.95 -11.91 -2.60
CA GLY A 38 -27.17 -12.26 -3.80
C GLY A 38 -25.69 -11.84 -3.75
N GLY A 39 -25.27 -11.19 -2.67
CA GLY A 39 -23.86 -10.91 -2.39
C GLY A 39 -23.23 -9.78 -3.19
N PRO A 40 -21.89 -9.64 -3.08
CA PRO A 40 -21.14 -8.51 -3.64
C PRO A 40 -21.19 -8.39 -5.16
N ASP A 41 -21.36 -9.49 -5.88
CA ASP A 41 -21.36 -9.45 -7.36
C ASP A 41 -22.68 -8.89 -7.90
N VAL A 42 -23.77 -9.00 -7.15
CA VAL A 42 -25.09 -8.47 -7.50
C VAL A 42 -25.27 -7.02 -7.01
N HIS A 43 -24.86 -6.74 -5.78
CA HIS A 43 -25.07 -5.46 -5.10
C HIS A 43 -23.74 -4.70 -4.90
N GLN A 44 -23.04 -4.39 -5.97
CA GLN A 44 -21.68 -3.84 -5.94
C GLN A 44 -21.55 -2.51 -5.17
N VAL A 45 -22.52 -1.59 -5.31
CA VAL A 45 -22.50 -0.30 -4.62
C VAL A 45 -22.62 -0.47 -3.12
N LEU A 46 -23.57 -1.30 -2.67
CA LEU A 46 -23.73 -1.63 -1.26
C LEU A 46 -22.49 -2.35 -0.70
N ALA A 47 -21.95 -3.32 -1.45
CA ALA A 47 -20.75 -4.06 -1.06
C ALA A 47 -19.53 -3.14 -0.92
N TYR A 48 -19.36 -2.18 -1.82
CA TYR A 48 -18.29 -1.18 -1.78
C TYR A 48 -18.41 -0.27 -0.54
N ASP A 49 -19.62 0.23 -0.27
CA ASP A 49 -19.89 1.07 0.91
C ASP A 49 -19.66 0.29 2.22
N ILE A 50 -20.13 -0.96 2.29
CA ILE A 50 -19.90 -1.85 3.44
C ILE A 50 -18.41 -2.10 3.67
N ALA A 51 -17.64 -2.36 2.62
CA ALA A 51 -16.22 -2.62 2.72
C ALA A 51 -15.45 -1.42 3.31
N HIS A 52 -15.71 -0.22 2.79
CA HIS A 52 -15.10 1.01 3.32
C HIS A 52 -15.57 1.34 4.75
N SER A 53 -16.85 1.15 5.05
CA SER A 53 -17.38 1.38 6.41
C SER A 53 -16.78 0.39 7.41
N SER A 54 -16.63 -0.88 7.03
CA SER A 54 -15.96 -1.89 7.87
C SER A 54 -14.48 -1.55 8.11
N ALA A 55 -13.77 -1.05 7.10
CA ALA A 55 -12.39 -0.62 7.23
C ALA A 55 -12.25 0.59 8.18
N GLN A 56 -13.14 1.57 8.09
CA GLN A 56 -13.16 2.73 8.99
C GLN A 56 -13.50 2.34 10.43
N ILE A 57 -14.43 1.40 10.64
CA ILE A 57 -14.76 0.86 11.98
C ILE A 57 -13.57 0.11 12.56
N ALA A 58 -12.86 -0.69 11.77
CA ALA A 58 -11.65 -1.38 12.22
C ALA A 58 -10.54 -0.38 12.61
N ALA A 59 -10.36 0.69 11.83
CA ALA A 59 -9.45 1.79 12.18
C ALA A 59 -9.88 2.50 13.48
N ALA A 60 -11.18 2.76 13.67
CA ALA A 60 -11.69 3.38 14.88
C ALA A 60 -11.46 2.51 16.13
N ARG A 61 -11.57 1.20 16.01
CA ARG A 61 -11.22 0.26 17.10
C ARG A 61 -9.73 0.31 17.44
N ALA A 62 -8.85 0.34 16.45
CA ALA A 62 -7.41 0.54 16.69
C ALA A 62 -7.11 1.89 17.34
N MET A 63 -7.88 2.93 17.01
CA MET A 63 -7.77 4.24 17.63
C MET A 63 -8.24 4.26 19.10
N LEU A 64 -9.15 3.40 19.55
CA LEU A 64 -9.53 3.32 20.98
C LEU A 64 -8.36 2.89 21.86
N ASP A 65 -7.59 1.89 21.42
CA ASP A 65 -6.39 1.44 22.13
C ASP A 65 -5.32 2.55 22.17
N TYR A 66 -5.22 3.32 21.11
CA TYR A 66 -4.35 4.49 21.04
C TYR A 66 -4.85 5.61 21.96
N GLY A 67 -6.12 5.93 21.93
CA GLY A 67 -6.75 6.99 22.73
C GLY A 67 -6.57 6.80 24.23
N ALA A 68 -6.48 5.56 24.72
CA ALA A 68 -6.28 5.25 26.12
C ALA A 68 -4.87 5.64 26.66
N LYS A 69 -3.94 6.04 25.77
CA LYS A 69 -2.54 6.32 26.13
C LYS A 69 -2.30 7.78 26.59
N GLY A 70 -3.20 8.72 26.25
CA GLY A 70 -3.04 10.13 26.64
C GLY A 70 -4.16 11.05 26.15
N ASP A 71 -4.08 12.32 26.49
CA ASP A 71 -5.12 13.32 26.18
C ASP A 71 -5.17 13.65 24.67
N VAL A 72 -4.03 13.90 24.05
CA VAL A 72 -3.93 14.16 22.60
C VAL A 72 -4.46 12.96 21.80
N GLU A 73 -4.08 11.76 22.21
CA GLU A 73 -4.51 10.51 21.62
C GLU A 73 -6.02 10.31 21.73
N ALA A 74 -6.58 10.61 22.88
CA ALA A 74 -8.02 10.54 23.12
C ALA A 74 -8.78 11.56 22.26
N ARG A 75 -8.27 12.78 22.12
CA ARG A 75 -8.86 13.83 21.27
C ARG A 75 -8.83 13.43 19.79
N LEU A 76 -7.70 12.92 19.30
CA LEU A 76 -7.59 12.40 17.93
C LEU A 76 -8.54 11.22 17.69
N THR A 77 -8.70 10.34 18.66
CA THR A 77 -9.62 9.19 18.61
C THR A 77 -11.08 9.64 18.52
N CYS A 78 -11.51 10.60 19.36
CA CYS A 78 -12.87 11.12 19.30
C CYS A 78 -13.16 11.82 17.97
N ALA A 79 -12.21 12.64 17.47
CA ALA A 79 -12.35 13.29 16.17
C ALA A 79 -12.48 12.28 15.02
N PHE A 80 -11.62 11.25 15.01
CA PHE A 80 -11.68 10.20 14.00
C PHE A 80 -12.98 9.41 14.05
N THR A 81 -13.42 9.02 15.25
CA THR A 81 -14.68 8.31 15.44
C THR A 81 -15.87 9.12 14.94
N ALA A 82 -15.89 10.43 15.21
CA ALA A 82 -16.93 11.32 14.73
C ALA A 82 -16.91 11.46 13.19
N ASP A 83 -15.75 11.57 12.57
CA ASP A 83 -15.63 11.59 11.10
C ASP A 83 -16.08 10.24 10.47
N MET A 84 -15.75 9.12 11.07
CA MET A 84 -16.19 7.77 10.62
C MET A 84 -17.72 7.64 10.64
N ILE A 85 -18.36 8.08 11.72
CA ILE A 85 -19.84 8.08 11.83
C ILE A 85 -20.48 9.01 10.80
N HIS A 86 -19.93 10.21 10.62
CA HIS A 86 -20.44 11.13 9.59
C HIS A 86 -20.37 10.52 8.19
N ASP A 87 -19.26 9.86 7.86
CA ASP A 87 -19.11 9.19 6.56
C ASP A 87 -20.11 8.05 6.40
N LEU A 88 -20.36 7.26 7.46
CA LEU A 88 -21.35 6.20 7.46
C LEU A 88 -22.77 6.77 7.27
N ILE A 89 -23.14 7.83 7.97
CA ILE A 89 -24.42 8.53 7.77
C ILE A 89 -24.56 9.00 6.34
N SER A 90 -23.51 9.59 5.77
CA SER A 90 -23.52 10.12 4.39
C SER A 90 -23.76 9.01 3.34
N ARG A 91 -23.28 7.79 3.58
CA ARG A 91 -23.53 6.63 2.73
C ARG A 91 -24.93 6.05 2.89
N LEU A 92 -25.48 6.15 4.08
CA LEU A 92 -26.78 5.59 4.43
C LEU A 92 -27.96 6.49 4.04
N CYS A 93 -27.82 7.80 4.21
CA CYS A 93 -28.91 8.76 4.09
C CYS A 93 -29.64 8.66 2.75
N GLY A 94 -30.93 8.34 2.81
CA GLY A 94 -31.80 8.11 1.64
C GLY A 94 -31.61 6.75 0.94
N ARG A 95 -30.81 5.85 1.54
CA ARG A 95 -30.49 4.53 0.98
C ARG A 95 -30.65 3.39 2.01
N GLU A 96 -31.29 3.67 3.13
CA GLU A 96 -31.42 2.74 4.28
C GLU A 96 -32.03 1.40 3.85
N SER A 97 -33.04 1.40 2.97
CA SER A 97 -33.66 0.18 2.45
C SER A 97 -32.68 -0.70 1.64
N MET A 98 -31.72 -0.08 0.91
CA MET A 98 -30.66 -0.83 0.22
C MET A 98 -29.74 -1.54 1.18
N TRP A 99 -29.56 -1.00 2.39
CA TRP A 99 -28.76 -1.59 3.45
C TRP A 99 -29.54 -2.59 4.31
N GLY A 100 -30.83 -2.82 4.01
CA GLY A 100 -31.70 -3.66 4.83
C GLY A 100 -31.99 -3.08 6.20
N LEU A 101 -32.03 -1.74 6.32
CA LEU A 101 -32.17 -1.01 7.57
C LEU A 101 -33.47 -0.22 7.60
N GLU A 102 -33.98 0.00 8.82
CA GLU A 102 -35.05 0.93 9.10
C GLU A 102 -34.54 2.37 9.11
N THR A 103 -35.45 3.34 9.18
CA THR A 103 -35.14 4.77 9.14
C THR A 103 -34.29 5.21 10.32
N ALA A 104 -33.25 6.04 10.07
CA ALA A 104 -32.40 6.71 11.07
C ALA A 104 -31.69 5.77 12.07
N PRO A 105 -30.96 4.72 11.61
CA PRO A 105 -30.31 3.74 12.50
C PRO A 105 -29.16 4.32 13.35
N LEU A 106 -28.71 5.53 13.05
CA LEU A 106 -27.58 6.22 13.71
C LEU A 106 -28.02 7.48 14.50
N ARG A 107 -29.32 7.62 14.83
CA ARG A 107 -29.83 8.80 15.54
C ARG A 107 -29.10 9.07 16.87
N ASP A 108 -28.78 8.02 17.61
CA ASP A 108 -28.19 8.11 18.95
C ASP A 108 -26.71 8.58 18.93
N THR A 109 -26.10 8.68 17.74
CA THR A 109 -24.71 9.17 17.59
C THR A 109 -24.60 10.68 17.37
N HIS A 110 -25.71 11.39 17.19
CA HIS A 110 -25.70 12.81 16.81
C HIS A 110 -25.05 13.71 17.84
N SER A 111 -25.28 13.49 19.15
CA SER A 111 -24.64 14.31 20.20
C SER A 111 -23.12 14.15 20.19
N PHE A 112 -22.61 12.96 19.88
CA PHE A 112 -21.17 12.71 19.72
C PHE A 112 -20.62 13.47 18.51
N LEU A 113 -21.34 13.46 17.39
CA LEU A 113 -20.98 14.21 16.19
C LEU A 113 -20.94 15.73 16.46
N ASP A 114 -21.98 16.27 17.09
CA ASP A 114 -22.07 17.70 17.39
C ASP A 114 -20.90 18.17 18.26
N THR A 115 -20.40 17.30 19.14
CA THR A 115 -19.28 17.60 20.05
C THR A 115 -17.95 17.50 19.33
N PHE A 116 -17.64 16.36 18.70
CA PHE A 116 -16.29 16.02 18.24
C PHE A 116 -16.03 16.32 16.76
N ARG A 117 -17.06 16.77 16.01
CA ARG A 117 -16.91 17.42 14.70
C ARG A 117 -17.08 18.93 14.75
N ALA A 118 -17.33 19.51 15.94
CA ALA A 118 -17.36 20.95 16.09
C ALA A 118 -16.08 21.58 15.53
N THR A 119 -16.22 22.67 14.78
CA THR A 119 -15.11 23.35 14.11
C THR A 119 -13.97 23.68 15.08
N ALA A 120 -14.30 24.22 16.26
CA ALA A 120 -13.32 24.56 17.29
C ALA A 120 -12.55 23.32 17.80
N PHE A 121 -13.21 22.17 17.91
CA PHE A 121 -12.57 20.93 18.34
C PHE A 121 -11.55 20.45 17.30
N ILE A 122 -11.95 20.37 16.03
CA ILE A 122 -11.05 19.93 14.95
C ILE A 122 -9.91 20.94 14.73
N ALA A 123 -10.19 22.26 14.77
CA ALA A 123 -9.17 23.29 14.64
C ALA A 123 -8.10 23.20 15.75
N SER A 124 -8.49 22.81 16.97
CA SER A 124 -7.56 22.63 18.09
C SER A 124 -6.56 21.47 17.90
N LEU A 125 -6.75 20.63 16.88
CA LEU A 125 -5.87 19.52 16.52
C LEU A 125 -4.89 19.87 15.39
N ALA A 126 -4.88 21.11 14.90
CA ALA A 126 -4.10 21.51 13.72
C ALA A 126 -2.59 21.25 13.86
N ASP A 127 -2.04 21.41 15.05
CA ASP A 127 -0.63 21.20 15.36
C ASP A 127 -0.37 19.90 16.15
N GLU A 128 -1.40 19.05 16.31
CA GLU A 128 -1.35 17.84 17.12
C GLU A 128 -1.05 16.60 16.26
N ALA A 129 0.22 16.37 15.96
CA ALA A 129 0.62 15.15 15.22
C ALA A 129 0.34 13.85 15.99
N GLY A 130 0.30 13.90 17.32
CA GLY A 130 0.17 12.77 18.22
C GLY A 130 1.43 11.89 18.30
N PRO A 131 1.81 11.37 19.48
CA PRO A 131 2.93 10.48 19.64
C PRO A 131 2.65 9.12 19.00
N ARG A 132 3.70 8.42 18.58
CA ARG A 132 3.57 7.08 17.95
C ARG A 132 3.51 5.96 18.97
N HIS A 133 4.02 6.18 20.18
CA HIS A 133 4.17 5.17 21.26
C HIS A 133 4.96 3.93 20.84
N LEU A 134 6.08 4.16 20.21
CA LEU A 134 7.04 3.13 19.85
C LEU A 134 7.89 2.76 21.07
N ASP A 135 8.36 1.53 21.13
CA ASP A 135 9.44 1.16 22.05
C ASP A 135 10.79 1.68 21.53
N SER A 136 11.84 1.55 22.35
CA SER A 136 13.17 2.10 22.03
C SER A 136 13.81 1.51 20.78
N GLU A 137 13.50 0.26 20.43
CA GLU A 137 14.02 -0.40 19.22
C GLU A 137 13.33 0.16 17.98
N LEU A 138 12.01 0.30 18.02
CA LEU A 138 11.21 0.88 16.94
C LEU A 138 11.45 2.38 16.78
N GLU A 139 11.73 3.12 17.86
CA GLU A 139 12.17 4.52 17.78
C GLU A 139 13.52 4.63 17.06
N MET A 140 14.45 3.74 17.33
CA MET A 140 15.76 3.70 16.64
C MET A 140 15.57 3.39 15.14
N VAL A 141 14.67 2.47 14.79
CA VAL A 141 14.28 2.20 13.40
C VAL A 141 13.75 3.47 12.74
N GLN A 142 12.80 4.15 13.39
CA GLN A 142 12.23 5.39 12.89
C GLN A 142 13.30 6.46 12.62
N ASP A 143 14.15 6.73 13.62
CA ASP A 143 15.18 7.78 13.52
C ASP A 143 16.19 7.48 12.42
N THR A 144 16.58 6.21 12.28
CA THR A 144 17.50 5.75 11.25
C THR A 144 16.93 5.99 9.85
N PHE A 145 15.72 5.53 9.58
CA PHE A 145 15.10 5.68 8.27
C PHE A 145 14.68 7.12 7.97
N ARG A 146 14.26 7.87 8.98
CA ARG A 146 13.97 9.30 8.85
C ARG A 146 15.22 10.08 8.48
N SER A 147 16.33 9.85 9.19
CA SER A 147 17.61 10.50 8.90
C SER A 147 18.11 10.20 7.48
N PHE A 148 17.99 8.96 7.03
CA PHE A 148 18.35 8.59 5.65
C PHE A 148 17.42 9.26 4.63
N ALA A 149 16.12 9.26 4.87
CA ALA A 149 15.15 9.90 3.99
C ALA A 149 15.40 11.40 3.84
N ASP A 150 15.69 12.08 4.96
CA ASP A 150 15.97 13.54 4.94
C ASP A 150 17.28 13.88 4.25
N LYS A 151 18.33 13.08 4.43
CA LYS A 151 19.66 13.37 3.87
C LYS A 151 19.85 12.91 2.43
N GLU A 152 19.28 11.75 2.09
CA GLU A 152 19.60 11.08 0.84
C GLU A 152 18.42 11.07 -0.16
N ILE A 153 17.17 10.93 0.30
CA ILE A 153 16.02 10.78 -0.58
C ILE A 153 15.38 12.13 -0.91
N SER A 154 14.97 12.88 0.12
CA SER A 154 14.23 14.13 -0.06
C SER A 154 14.92 15.15 -0.97
N PRO A 155 16.26 15.37 -0.87
CA PRO A 155 16.95 16.32 -1.73
C PRO A 155 16.97 15.94 -3.22
N ARG A 156 16.77 14.66 -3.54
CA ARG A 156 16.77 14.13 -4.91
C ARG A 156 15.38 13.95 -5.51
N ALA A 157 14.35 13.93 -4.67
CA ALA A 157 13.01 13.56 -5.05
C ALA A 157 12.41 14.41 -6.17
N GLU A 158 12.54 15.75 -6.06
CA GLU A 158 12.02 16.68 -7.07
C GLU A 158 12.80 16.58 -8.37
N HIS A 159 14.12 16.45 -8.31
CA HIS A 159 14.95 16.31 -9.51
C HIS A 159 14.56 15.07 -10.31
N VAL A 160 14.49 13.90 -9.65
CA VAL A 160 14.11 12.65 -10.30
C VAL A 160 12.70 12.72 -10.88
N HIS A 161 11.74 13.29 -10.13
CA HIS A 161 10.37 13.42 -10.61
C HIS A 161 10.27 14.31 -11.87
N ARG A 162 10.92 15.47 -11.87
CA ARG A 162 10.80 16.44 -12.95
C ARG A 162 11.54 16.01 -14.22
N ASN A 163 12.70 15.40 -14.06
CA ASN A 163 13.51 14.96 -15.20
C ASN A 163 13.15 13.55 -15.68
N ASN A 164 12.22 12.88 -14.97
CA ASN A 164 11.86 11.49 -15.23
C ASN A 164 13.07 10.55 -15.17
N ASP A 165 14.00 10.82 -14.24
CA ASP A 165 15.22 10.05 -14.06
C ASP A 165 14.94 8.72 -13.33
N ASP A 166 15.87 7.77 -13.44
CA ASP A 166 15.87 6.53 -12.65
C ASP A 166 16.27 6.80 -11.19
N VAL A 167 15.92 5.85 -10.31
CA VAL A 167 16.45 5.81 -8.94
C VAL A 167 17.97 5.85 -8.97
N PRO A 168 18.62 6.80 -8.29
CA PRO A 168 20.08 6.85 -8.22
C PRO A 168 20.68 5.58 -7.59
N GLU A 169 21.72 5.00 -8.19
CA GLU A 169 22.40 3.79 -7.67
C GLU A 169 22.88 3.95 -6.22
N GLY A 170 23.33 5.16 -5.85
CA GLY A 170 23.76 5.46 -4.48
C GLY A 170 22.65 5.28 -3.44
N LEU A 171 21.37 5.48 -3.82
CA LEU A 171 20.24 5.20 -2.91
C LEU A 171 20.04 3.70 -2.70
N ILE A 172 20.15 2.90 -3.76
CA ILE A 172 20.04 1.44 -3.67
C ILE A 172 21.18 0.90 -2.80
N ALA A 173 22.41 1.35 -3.05
CA ALA A 173 23.58 0.96 -2.28
C ALA A 173 23.46 1.35 -0.79
N GLY A 174 23.03 2.58 -0.49
CA GLY A 174 22.83 3.03 0.89
C GLY A 174 21.76 2.24 1.63
N LEU A 175 20.65 1.92 0.97
CA LEU A 175 19.60 1.06 1.54
C LEU A 175 20.12 -0.38 1.76
N ALA A 176 20.94 -0.90 0.86
CA ALA A 176 21.56 -2.22 1.01
C ALA A 176 22.53 -2.25 2.22
N GLU A 177 23.37 -1.22 2.38
CA GLU A 177 24.28 -1.06 3.53
C GLU A 177 23.51 -0.99 4.87
N MET A 178 22.31 -0.40 4.88
CA MET A 178 21.43 -0.37 6.03
C MET A 178 20.71 -1.71 6.29
N GLY A 179 20.85 -2.71 5.41
CA GLY A 179 20.23 -4.01 5.54
C GLY A 179 18.73 -4.04 5.24
N VAL A 180 18.19 -3.00 4.61
CA VAL A 180 16.73 -2.81 4.39
C VAL A 180 16.10 -3.96 3.64
N PHE A 181 16.79 -4.50 2.64
CA PHE A 181 16.27 -5.60 1.81
C PHE A 181 16.25 -6.95 2.53
N GLY A 182 16.96 -7.05 3.67
CA GLY A 182 16.98 -8.22 4.53
C GLY A 182 15.94 -8.25 5.66
N LEU A 183 15.17 -7.17 5.84
CA LEU A 183 14.21 -7.07 6.96
C LEU A 183 13.16 -8.19 7.00
N SER A 184 12.76 -8.72 5.85
CA SER A 184 11.77 -9.79 5.73
C SER A 184 12.38 -11.16 5.38
N VAL A 185 13.69 -11.23 5.20
CA VAL A 185 14.39 -12.48 4.93
C VAL A 185 14.72 -13.15 6.25
N PRO A 186 14.34 -14.44 6.45
CA PRO A 186 14.67 -15.16 7.68
C PRO A 186 16.17 -15.22 7.95
N ALA A 187 16.56 -15.09 9.22
CA ALA A 187 17.96 -15.05 9.66
C ALA A 187 18.77 -16.27 9.18
N GLN A 188 18.16 -17.46 9.14
CA GLN A 188 18.80 -18.68 8.61
C GLN A 188 19.19 -18.59 7.12
N TYR A 189 18.66 -17.64 6.37
CA TYR A 189 18.99 -17.36 4.97
C TYR A 189 19.74 -16.02 4.80
N GLY A 190 20.34 -15.50 5.88
CA GLY A 190 21.19 -14.31 5.82
C GLY A 190 20.45 -12.97 5.89
N GLY A 191 19.18 -12.98 6.30
CA GLY A 191 18.40 -11.78 6.60
C GLY A 191 18.37 -11.44 8.08
N TYR A 192 17.41 -10.61 8.48
CA TYR A 192 17.26 -10.12 9.85
C TYR A 192 15.93 -10.53 10.48
N SER A 193 15.05 -11.25 9.76
CA SER A 193 13.77 -11.70 10.30
C SER A 193 13.96 -12.90 11.22
N GLU A 194 13.57 -12.76 12.49
CA GLU A 194 13.51 -13.83 13.49
C GLU A 194 12.07 -14.32 13.74
N GLY A 195 11.08 -13.75 13.06
CA GLY A 195 9.66 -14.09 13.18
C GLY A 195 8.95 -13.42 14.36
N GLY A 196 9.48 -12.30 14.86
CA GLY A 196 8.92 -11.57 16.00
C GLY A 196 7.77 -10.61 15.64
N ASP A 197 6.92 -10.29 16.63
CA ASP A 197 5.78 -9.36 16.47
C ASP A 197 6.22 -7.95 16.01
N GLY A 198 7.43 -7.50 16.37
CA GLY A 198 7.97 -6.18 16.04
C GLY A 198 8.40 -6.01 14.57
N GLU A 199 8.69 -7.08 13.85
CA GLU A 199 9.27 -7.01 12.50
C GLU A 199 8.33 -6.36 11.47
N TYR A 200 7.05 -6.72 11.50
CA TYR A 200 6.05 -6.11 10.61
C TYR A 200 5.84 -4.63 10.94
N ILE A 201 5.92 -4.24 12.22
CA ILE A 201 5.84 -2.84 12.63
C ILE A 201 7.08 -2.08 12.18
N ALA A 202 8.27 -2.64 12.35
CA ALA A 202 9.53 -2.06 11.86
C ALA A 202 9.51 -1.83 10.35
N MET A 203 8.96 -2.79 9.60
CA MET A 203 8.76 -2.65 8.16
C MET A 203 7.79 -1.51 7.81
N VAL A 204 6.67 -1.38 8.51
CA VAL A 204 5.71 -0.28 8.33
C VAL A 204 6.40 1.06 8.58
N ILE A 205 7.18 1.17 9.66
CA ILE A 205 7.92 2.39 10.03
C ILE A 205 8.97 2.75 8.97
N ALA A 206 9.79 1.78 8.57
CA ALA A 206 10.80 1.99 7.53
C ALA A 206 10.17 2.45 6.21
N THR A 207 9.10 1.78 5.78
CA THR A 207 8.37 2.11 4.55
C THR A 207 7.72 3.50 4.64
N GLU A 208 7.16 3.88 5.78
CA GLU A 208 6.59 5.20 6.03
C GLU A 208 7.65 6.30 5.90
N GLU A 209 8.78 6.18 6.62
CA GLU A 209 9.81 7.22 6.62
C GLU A 209 10.49 7.37 5.26
N LEU A 210 10.79 6.28 4.58
CA LEU A 210 11.33 6.32 3.22
C LEU A 210 10.34 6.96 2.22
N SER A 211 9.03 6.69 2.38
CA SER A 211 7.99 7.26 1.52
C SER A 211 7.70 8.72 1.84
N ARG A 212 7.94 9.17 3.08
CA ARG A 212 7.92 10.58 3.44
C ARG A 212 8.99 11.35 2.66
N GLY A 213 10.16 10.78 2.44
CA GLY A 213 11.16 11.34 1.54
C GLY A 213 10.71 11.33 0.08
N SER A 214 10.29 10.18 -0.43
CA SER A 214 9.70 10.03 -1.76
C SER A 214 9.03 8.66 -1.91
N LEU A 215 7.83 8.64 -2.47
CA LEU A 215 7.15 7.39 -2.82
C LEU A 215 7.96 6.57 -3.85
N GLY A 216 8.42 7.21 -4.91
CA GLY A 216 9.12 6.55 -6.02
C GLY A 216 10.49 6.03 -5.62
N ILE A 217 11.43 6.93 -5.29
CA ILE A 217 12.84 6.59 -5.08
C ILE A 217 13.19 6.16 -3.65
N GLY A 218 12.21 6.11 -2.74
CA GLY A 218 12.36 5.71 -1.35
C GLY A 218 11.54 4.47 -1.03
N GLY A 219 10.32 4.66 -0.55
CA GLY A 219 9.48 3.60 0.02
C GLY A 219 9.08 2.47 -0.93
N SER A 220 9.23 2.63 -2.24
CA SER A 220 8.88 1.59 -3.20
C SER A 220 10.02 0.62 -3.54
N LEU A 221 11.26 0.97 -3.22
CA LEU A 221 12.43 0.14 -3.50
C LEU A 221 12.39 -1.20 -2.77
N ILE A 222 11.99 -1.20 -1.50
CA ILE A 222 11.98 -2.39 -0.64
C ILE A 222 10.85 -3.36 -0.99
N THR A 223 9.74 -2.87 -1.53
CA THR A 223 8.53 -3.67 -1.74
C THR A 223 8.71 -4.81 -2.75
N ARG A 224 9.46 -4.58 -3.83
CA ARG A 224 9.57 -5.58 -4.92
C ARG A 224 10.39 -6.80 -4.53
N PRO A 225 11.62 -6.66 -3.98
CA PRO A 225 12.36 -7.79 -3.44
C PRO A 225 11.59 -8.54 -2.36
N GLU A 226 10.85 -7.83 -1.51
CA GLU A 226 10.09 -8.45 -0.44
C GLU A 226 8.94 -9.32 -0.95
N ILE A 227 8.20 -8.91 -1.97
CA ILE A 227 7.13 -9.73 -2.55
C ILE A 227 7.71 -11.08 -3.05
N LEU A 228 8.86 -11.06 -3.71
CA LEU A 228 9.56 -12.29 -4.13
C LEU A 228 10.06 -13.10 -2.92
N THR A 229 10.62 -12.44 -1.91
CA THR A 229 11.06 -13.09 -0.66
C THR A 229 9.92 -13.88 -0.01
N ARG A 230 8.74 -13.27 0.16
CA ARG A 230 7.58 -13.93 0.77
C ARG A 230 7.10 -15.12 -0.08
N ALA A 231 7.08 -14.98 -1.41
CA ALA A 231 6.73 -16.08 -2.31
C ALA A 231 7.71 -17.25 -2.21
N LEU A 232 9.03 -16.98 -2.12
CA LEU A 232 10.09 -17.97 -1.93
C LEU A 232 10.01 -18.66 -0.56
N VAL A 233 9.83 -17.90 0.50
CA VAL A 233 9.69 -18.46 1.86
C VAL A 233 8.50 -19.42 1.91
N LYS A 234 7.37 -19.06 1.27
CA LYS A 234 6.15 -19.86 1.23
C LYS A 234 6.26 -21.10 0.35
N GLY A 235 6.82 -20.96 -0.83
CA GLY A 235 6.71 -21.97 -1.88
C GLY A 235 8.03 -22.51 -2.42
N GLY A 236 9.16 -21.86 -2.13
CA GLY A 236 10.47 -22.26 -2.64
C GLY A 236 10.98 -23.55 -1.99
N THR A 237 11.77 -24.33 -2.77
CA THR A 237 12.56 -25.43 -2.21
C THR A 237 13.68 -24.88 -1.32
N GLU A 238 14.25 -25.71 -0.44
CA GLU A 238 15.36 -25.27 0.39
C GLU A 238 16.57 -24.80 -0.44
N ALA A 239 16.83 -25.47 -1.58
CA ALA A 239 17.87 -25.07 -2.51
C ALA A 239 17.60 -23.64 -3.07
N GLN A 240 16.37 -23.37 -3.49
CA GLN A 240 15.96 -22.06 -3.98
C GLN A 240 16.07 -20.98 -2.88
N LYS A 241 15.65 -21.27 -1.66
CA LYS A 241 15.73 -20.34 -0.52
C LYS A 241 17.18 -19.99 -0.21
N HIS A 242 18.06 -20.99 -0.07
CA HIS A 242 19.49 -20.80 0.17
C HIS A 242 20.22 -20.06 -0.95
N TYR A 243 19.74 -20.19 -2.19
CA TYR A 243 20.35 -19.50 -3.33
C TYR A 243 19.87 -18.05 -3.46
N TRP A 244 18.55 -17.82 -3.42
CA TRP A 244 17.97 -16.52 -3.75
C TRP A 244 17.86 -15.57 -2.57
N LEU A 245 17.45 -16.05 -1.37
CA LEU A 245 17.15 -15.18 -0.25
C LEU A 245 18.34 -14.35 0.24
N PRO A 246 19.59 -14.91 0.38
CA PRO A 246 20.74 -14.08 0.74
C PRO A 246 21.06 -12.99 -0.26
N ARG A 247 20.87 -13.28 -1.56
CA ARG A 247 21.13 -12.33 -2.66
C ARG A 247 20.09 -11.21 -2.71
N LEU A 248 18.84 -11.52 -2.39
CA LEU A 248 17.79 -10.51 -2.25
C LEU A 248 18.05 -9.64 -1.01
N ALA A 249 18.44 -10.24 0.12
CA ALA A 249 18.72 -9.53 1.37
C ALA A 249 19.87 -8.51 1.23
N SER A 250 20.89 -8.83 0.45
CA SER A 250 22.04 -7.96 0.19
C SER A 250 21.87 -6.99 -0.97
N ALA A 251 20.74 -7.05 -1.68
CA ALA A 251 20.51 -6.36 -2.96
C ALA A 251 21.53 -6.72 -4.08
N GLU A 252 22.27 -7.82 -3.94
CA GLU A 252 23.04 -8.43 -5.05
C GLU A 252 22.11 -8.72 -6.23
N VAL A 253 20.90 -9.17 -5.93
CA VAL A 253 19.81 -9.40 -6.88
C VAL A 253 18.62 -8.51 -6.54
N MET A 254 18.22 -7.67 -7.47
CA MET A 254 17.01 -6.87 -7.38
C MET A 254 15.87 -7.51 -8.19
N ALA A 255 14.67 -7.47 -7.63
CA ALA A 255 13.50 -8.10 -8.24
C ALA A 255 12.47 -7.09 -8.75
N ALA A 256 11.78 -7.46 -9.82
CA ALA A 256 10.54 -6.82 -10.26
C ALA A 256 9.39 -7.84 -10.30
N VAL A 257 8.16 -7.37 -10.24
CA VAL A 257 6.95 -8.21 -10.28
C VAL A 257 6.34 -8.13 -11.68
N ALA A 258 6.17 -9.27 -12.34
CA ALA A 258 5.64 -9.40 -13.70
C ALA A 258 4.40 -10.33 -13.69
N VAL A 259 3.26 -9.78 -13.28
CA VAL A 259 1.99 -10.50 -13.14
C VAL A 259 0.94 -9.99 -14.10
N THR A 260 0.69 -8.68 -14.09
CA THR A 260 -0.33 -8.00 -14.88
C THR A 260 -0.06 -8.13 -16.38
N GLU A 261 -1.12 -8.32 -17.16
CA GLU A 261 -1.10 -8.32 -18.63
C GLU A 261 -1.98 -7.20 -19.16
N PRO A 262 -1.84 -6.77 -20.44
CA PRO A 262 -2.64 -5.67 -20.99
C PRO A 262 -4.15 -5.84 -20.78
N ASP A 263 -4.68 -7.06 -20.90
CA ASP A 263 -6.11 -7.36 -20.71
C ASP A 263 -6.48 -7.83 -19.29
N PHE A 264 -5.49 -8.12 -18.42
CA PHE A 264 -5.69 -8.79 -17.12
C PHE A 264 -4.90 -8.10 -16.00
N GLY A 265 -5.51 -7.10 -15.34
CA GLY A 265 -4.99 -6.49 -14.12
C GLY A 265 -5.59 -7.12 -12.87
N SER A 266 -6.86 -6.84 -12.59
CA SER A 266 -7.57 -7.39 -11.43
C SER A 266 -7.96 -8.86 -11.59
N ASP A 267 -8.26 -9.31 -12.81
CA ASP A 267 -8.56 -10.72 -13.12
C ASP A 267 -7.28 -11.53 -13.43
N VAL A 268 -6.45 -11.69 -12.41
CA VAL A 268 -5.18 -12.43 -12.52
C VAL A 268 -5.39 -13.90 -12.94
N ALA A 269 -6.52 -14.49 -12.60
CA ALA A 269 -6.82 -15.88 -12.97
C ALA A 269 -6.96 -16.08 -14.49
N GLY A 270 -7.29 -15.02 -15.22
CA GLY A 270 -7.49 -15.01 -16.68
C GLY A 270 -6.23 -14.85 -17.53
N ILE A 271 -5.05 -14.63 -16.93
CA ILE A 271 -3.80 -14.32 -17.66
C ILE A 271 -3.48 -15.35 -18.76
N LYS A 272 -2.84 -14.85 -19.84
CA LYS A 272 -2.59 -15.58 -21.09
C LYS A 272 -1.13 -15.92 -21.33
N VAL A 273 -0.18 -15.23 -20.68
CA VAL A 273 1.26 -15.55 -20.79
C VAL A 273 1.47 -17.01 -20.42
N THR A 274 2.13 -17.75 -21.31
CA THR A 274 2.35 -19.19 -21.18
C THR A 274 3.79 -19.51 -20.81
N ALA A 275 3.97 -20.62 -20.09
CA ALA A 275 5.26 -21.26 -19.87
C ALA A 275 5.15 -22.73 -20.30
N THR A 276 5.79 -23.08 -21.40
CA THR A 276 5.71 -24.42 -22.00
C THR A 276 7.02 -25.17 -21.79
N PRO A 277 7.01 -26.44 -21.36
CA PRO A 277 8.23 -27.25 -21.20
C PRO A 277 9.09 -27.27 -22.46
N ALA A 278 10.39 -27.02 -22.31
CA ALA A 278 11.38 -27.04 -23.39
C ALA A 278 12.79 -27.28 -22.84
N ASN A 279 13.66 -27.89 -23.64
CA ASN A 279 15.06 -28.06 -23.25
C ASN A 279 15.90 -26.87 -23.73
N GLY A 280 16.81 -26.41 -22.87
CA GLY A 280 17.84 -25.43 -23.21
C GLY A 280 18.84 -25.91 -24.24
N ALA A 281 19.77 -25.04 -24.63
CA ALA A 281 20.81 -25.34 -25.61
C ALA A 281 21.73 -26.53 -25.20
N ASP A 282 21.94 -26.67 -23.91
CA ASP A 282 22.74 -27.74 -23.26
C ASP A 282 21.93 -29.02 -22.97
N GLY A 283 20.65 -29.04 -23.34
CA GLY A 283 19.73 -30.13 -23.06
C GLY A 283 19.09 -30.07 -21.66
N ALA A 284 19.39 -29.06 -20.84
CA ALA A 284 18.79 -28.89 -19.53
C ALA A 284 17.27 -28.66 -19.62
N ALA A 285 16.51 -29.29 -18.72
CA ALA A 285 15.06 -29.11 -18.67
C ALA A 285 14.69 -27.66 -18.23
N GLY A 286 13.66 -27.12 -18.83
CA GLY A 286 13.18 -25.77 -18.53
C GLY A 286 11.83 -25.46 -19.16
N TYR A 287 11.56 -24.19 -19.31
CA TYR A 287 10.33 -23.66 -19.89
C TYR A 287 10.62 -22.52 -20.85
N VAL A 288 9.86 -22.43 -21.91
CA VAL A 288 9.83 -21.29 -22.81
C VAL A 288 8.63 -20.44 -22.47
N ILE A 289 8.86 -19.15 -22.17
CA ILE A 289 7.82 -18.19 -21.79
C ILE A 289 7.48 -17.31 -22.99
N ASN A 290 6.18 -17.18 -23.26
CA ASN A 290 5.64 -16.38 -24.36
C ASN A 290 4.50 -15.48 -23.89
N GLY A 291 4.52 -14.22 -24.31
CA GLY A 291 3.48 -13.23 -24.11
C GLY A 291 3.97 -11.88 -23.60
N VAL A 292 3.05 -11.06 -23.12
CA VAL A 292 3.35 -9.68 -22.69
C VAL A 292 2.90 -9.47 -21.24
N LYS A 293 3.80 -8.95 -20.44
CA LYS A 293 3.52 -8.43 -19.10
C LYS A 293 3.56 -6.90 -19.11
N THR A 294 2.72 -6.26 -18.31
CA THR A 294 2.68 -4.80 -18.23
C THR A 294 2.71 -4.31 -16.78
N TRP A 295 2.97 -3.04 -16.57
CA TRP A 295 3.12 -2.44 -15.24
C TRP A 295 4.20 -3.10 -14.38
N CYS A 296 5.24 -3.63 -15.03
CA CYS A 296 6.38 -4.23 -14.35
C CYS A 296 7.27 -3.13 -13.79
N THR A 297 6.94 -2.64 -12.60
CA THR A 297 7.71 -1.59 -11.92
C THR A 297 9.12 -2.07 -11.62
N PHE A 298 10.12 -1.21 -11.91
CA PHE A 298 11.55 -1.53 -11.81
C PHE A 298 12.04 -2.60 -12.82
N GLY A 299 11.23 -2.92 -13.83
CA GLY A 299 11.47 -4.04 -14.74
C GLY A 299 12.78 -3.98 -15.53
N ALA A 300 13.27 -2.80 -15.94
CA ALA A 300 14.55 -2.66 -16.62
C ALA A 300 15.73 -2.94 -15.67
N ARG A 301 15.73 -2.30 -14.50
CA ARG A 301 16.82 -2.28 -13.53
C ARG A 301 16.91 -3.56 -12.66
N ALA A 302 15.85 -4.37 -12.60
CA ALA A 302 15.83 -5.63 -11.88
C ALA A 302 16.70 -6.70 -12.57
N ASP A 303 17.31 -7.58 -11.78
CA ASP A 303 18.05 -8.76 -12.24
C ASP A 303 17.13 -9.93 -12.54
N VAL A 304 16.00 -9.99 -11.82
CA VAL A 304 15.00 -11.05 -11.96
C VAL A 304 13.58 -10.49 -12.01
N LEU A 305 12.72 -11.17 -12.76
CA LEU A 305 11.29 -10.95 -12.74
C LEU A 305 10.62 -12.09 -11.96
N MET A 306 9.86 -11.76 -10.91
CA MET A 306 8.88 -12.69 -10.35
C MET A 306 7.71 -12.75 -11.32
N LEU A 307 7.65 -13.77 -12.16
CA LEU A 307 6.74 -13.86 -13.28
C LEU A 307 5.70 -14.97 -13.09
N LEU A 308 4.43 -14.59 -13.13
CA LEU A 308 3.31 -15.53 -13.12
C LEU A 308 2.94 -15.90 -14.56
N ALA A 309 2.92 -17.21 -14.87
CA ALA A 309 2.56 -17.72 -16.20
C ALA A 309 1.66 -18.94 -16.12
N ARG A 310 0.95 -19.21 -17.19
CA ARG A 310 0.13 -20.41 -17.34
C ARG A 310 0.98 -21.58 -17.82
N THR A 311 1.07 -22.59 -16.97
CA THR A 311 1.74 -23.88 -17.27
C THR A 311 0.76 -24.97 -17.68
N ASP A 312 -0.52 -24.83 -17.30
CA ASP A 312 -1.56 -25.78 -17.69
C ASP A 312 -2.41 -25.19 -18.83
N PRO A 313 -2.50 -25.87 -20.00
CA PRO A 313 -3.30 -25.39 -21.11
C PRO A 313 -4.81 -25.44 -20.87
N ASP A 314 -5.27 -26.23 -19.89
CA ASP A 314 -6.67 -26.30 -19.51
C ASP A 314 -7.08 -25.04 -18.73
N ARG A 315 -7.73 -24.13 -19.42
CA ARG A 315 -8.19 -22.84 -18.86
C ARG A 315 -9.28 -22.99 -17.79
N SER A 316 -10.01 -24.12 -17.75
CA SER A 316 -11.02 -24.38 -16.73
C SER A 316 -10.42 -24.48 -15.33
N LYS A 317 -9.12 -24.77 -15.23
CA LYS A 317 -8.38 -24.76 -13.96
C LYS A 317 -8.14 -23.38 -13.38
N THR A 318 -8.45 -22.30 -14.15
CA THR A 318 -8.34 -20.89 -13.71
C THR A 318 -6.99 -20.60 -13.05
N HIS A 319 -6.96 -20.14 -11.81
CA HIS A 319 -5.73 -19.85 -11.04
C HIS A 319 -4.89 -21.11 -10.71
N ARG A 320 -5.50 -22.30 -10.69
CA ARG A 320 -4.78 -23.58 -10.45
C ARG A 320 -3.95 -24.06 -11.65
N GLY A 321 -4.04 -23.38 -12.77
CA GLY A 321 -3.18 -23.61 -13.94
C GLY A 321 -2.00 -22.64 -14.01
N LEU A 322 -1.76 -21.81 -12.99
CA LEU A 322 -0.74 -20.78 -12.97
C LEU A 322 0.44 -21.17 -12.09
N SER A 323 1.66 -20.96 -12.58
CA SER A 323 2.90 -21.22 -11.87
C SER A 323 3.77 -19.97 -11.80
N LEU A 324 4.61 -19.86 -10.77
CA LEU A 324 5.42 -18.68 -10.49
C LEU A 324 6.89 -18.96 -10.76
N PHE A 325 7.53 -18.10 -11.54
CA PHE A 325 8.90 -18.26 -12.00
C PHE A 325 9.80 -17.11 -11.52
N ILE A 326 11.06 -17.40 -11.29
CA ILE A 326 12.14 -16.43 -11.18
C ILE A 326 12.83 -16.34 -12.54
N VAL A 327 12.51 -15.30 -13.30
CA VAL A 327 13.02 -15.10 -14.66
C VAL A 327 14.23 -14.19 -14.62
N ALA A 328 15.42 -14.77 -14.71
CA ALA A 328 16.66 -14.01 -14.76
C ALA A 328 16.82 -13.27 -16.10
N LYS A 329 17.37 -12.07 -16.05
CA LYS A 329 17.71 -11.25 -17.21
C LYS A 329 18.86 -10.30 -16.87
N PRO A 330 19.59 -9.76 -17.89
CA PRO A 330 20.51 -8.65 -17.64
C PRO A 330 19.79 -7.40 -17.12
N ARG A 331 20.51 -6.53 -16.41
CA ARG A 331 20.02 -5.19 -16.10
C ARG A 331 20.00 -4.37 -17.38
N GLY A 332 18.89 -3.65 -17.59
CA GLY A 332 18.78 -2.65 -18.66
C GLY A 332 19.28 -1.30 -18.19
N ASP A 333 19.90 -0.56 -19.08
CA ASP A 333 20.32 0.82 -18.84
C ASP A 333 19.29 1.79 -19.44
N GLY A 334 18.88 2.78 -18.64
CA GLY A 334 17.95 3.81 -19.07
C GLY A 334 16.51 3.31 -19.26
N HIS A 335 15.77 3.99 -20.13
CA HIS A 335 14.33 3.80 -20.30
C HIS A 335 14.04 2.81 -21.43
N GLY A 336 14.22 1.52 -21.17
CA GLY A 336 13.95 0.43 -22.10
C GLY A 336 15.11 -0.55 -22.23
N PHE A 337 14.83 -1.72 -22.79
CA PHE A 337 15.85 -2.75 -23.01
C PHE A 337 15.39 -3.74 -24.08
N GLU A 338 16.38 -4.37 -24.72
CA GLU A 338 16.20 -5.52 -25.62
C GLU A 338 17.30 -6.53 -25.34
N PHE A 339 16.91 -7.78 -25.04
CA PHE A 339 17.84 -8.88 -24.78
C PHE A 339 17.50 -10.09 -25.63
N THR A 340 18.54 -10.85 -26.00
CA THR A 340 18.43 -12.14 -26.69
C THR A 340 19.15 -13.21 -25.90
N GLN A 341 18.63 -14.43 -25.99
CA GLN A 341 19.26 -15.62 -25.43
C GLN A 341 19.82 -16.51 -26.56
N PRO A 342 20.84 -17.35 -26.27
CA PRO A 342 21.24 -18.41 -27.20
C PRO A 342 20.05 -19.30 -27.59
N PRO A 343 20.07 -19.89 -28.80
CA PRO A 343 18.99 -20.76 -29.22
C PRO A 343 18.79 -21.92 -28.24
N VAL A 344 17.53 -22.25 -27.92
CA VAL A 344 17.18 -23.49 -27.21
C VAL A 344 17.40 -24.72 -28.09
N ALA A 345 17.23 -25.95 -27.57
CA ALA A 345 17.46 -27.19 -28.29
C ALA A 345 16.69 -27.29 -29.63
N SER A 346 15.55 -26.61 -29.76
CA SER A 346 14.78 -26.51 -31.02
C SER A 346 15.38 -25.55 -32.05
N GLY A 347 16.44 -24.83 -31.73
CA GLY A 347 17.04 -23.78 -32.57
C GLY A 347 16.37 -22.41 -32.47
N THR A 348 15.36 -22.25 -31.63
CA THR A 348 14.64 -20.97 -31.46
C THR A 348 15.41 -20.03 -30.53
N ILE A 349 15.57 -18.78 -30.95
CA ILE A 349 16.21 -17.70 -30.15
C ILE A 349 15.18 -17.05 -29.25
N GLY A 350 15.48 -16.96 -27.97
CA GLY A 350 14.67 -16.23 -27.02
C GLY A 350 14.92 -14.73 -27.09
N LYS A 351 13.85 -13.93 -27.01
CA LYS A 351 13.91 -12.46 -26.97
C LYS A 351 13.09 -11.92 -25.81
N MET A 352 13.58 -10.85 -25.20
CA MET A 352 12.85 -10.05 -24.21
C MET A 352 13.04 -8.57 -24.51
N GLU A 353 11.93 -7.86 -24.67
CA GLU A 353 11.92 -6.41 -24.92
C GLU A 353 11.11 -5.73 -23.83
N GLY A 354 11.65 -4.67 -23.23
CA GLY A 354 10.97 -3.83 -22.25
C GLY A 354 10.84 -2.39 -22.73
N ARG A 355 9.62 -1.86 -22.72
CA ARG A 355 9.32 -0.48 -23.06
C ARG A 355 8.77 0.26 -21.83
N PRO A 356 9.27 1.46 -21.52
CA PRO A 356 8.77 2.23 -20.39
C PRO A 356 7.33 2.68 -20.66
N ILE A 357 6.57 2.79 -19.57
CA ILE A 357 5.23 3.39 -19.57
C ILE A 357 5.36 4.78 -18.95
N ASP A 358 5.05 5.82 -19.72
CA ASP A 358 5.06 7.19 -19.22
C ASP A 358 3.96 7.39 -18.18
N THR A 359 4.34 7.84 -16.99
CA THR A 359 3.45 8.03 -15.85
C THR A 359 3.45 9.47 -15.38
N ILE A 360 2.32 9.93 -14.81
CA ILE A 360 2.18 11.29 -14.28
C ILE A 360 2.89 11.49 -12.94
N GLY A 361 3.16 10.42 -12.19
CA GLY A 361 3.84 10.37 -10.90
C GLY A 361 4.53 9.04 -10.70
N TYR A 362 4.99 8.76 -9.47
CA TYR A 362 5.68 7.52 -9.13
C TYR A 362 6.94 7.30 -9.98
N ARG A 363 7.59 8.41 -10.34
CA ARG A 363 8.80 8.41 -11.17
C ARG A 363 10.02 7.97 -10.38
N GLY A 364 11.04 7.51 -11.08
CA GLY A 364 12.24 6.90 -10.52
C GLY A 364 12.23 5.38 -10.59
N MET A 365 11.13 4.76 -10.23
CA MET A 365 10.98 3.30 -10.31
C MET A 365 10.65 2.82 -11.72
N HIS A 366 10.05 3.63 -12.53
CA HIS A 366 9.50 3.33 -13.85
C HIS A 366 8.77 2.00 -13.96
N SER A 367 7.70 1.98 -14.71
CA SER A 367 6.96 0.76 -15.04
C SER A 367 7.15 0.41 -16.50
N TYR A 368 7.17 -0.88 -16.80
CA TYR A 368 7.49 -1.38 -18.14
C TYR A 368 6.41 -2.31 -18.65
N GLU A 369 6.16 -2.24 -19.95
CA GLU A 369 5.62 -3.35 -20.71
C GLU A 369 6.76 -4.23 -21.16
N ILE A 370 6.69 -5.54 -20.87
CA ILE A 370 7.75 -6.51 -21.17
C ILE A 370 7.19 -7.62 -22.06
N ALA A 371 7.65 -7.66 -23.30
CA ALA A 371 7.35 -8.72 -24.24
C ALA A 371 8.38 -9.84 -24.13
N LEU A 372 7.90 -11.08 -24.02
CA LEU A 372 8.70 -12.29 -24.02
C LEU A 372 8.34 -13.12 -25.26
N ASP A 373 9.32 -13.42 -26.08
CA ASP A 373 9.20 -14.27 -27.26
C ASP A 373 10.21 -15.42 -27.14
N ASN A 374 9.70 -16.61 -26.84
CA ASN A 374 10.47 -17.82 -26.60
C ASN A 374 11.58 -17.67 -25.55
N TRP A 375 11.37 -16.86 -24.52
CA TRP A 375 12.33 -16.67 -23.44
C TRP A 375 12.45 -17.92 -22.58
N TRP A 376 13.62 -18.56 -22.62
CA TRP A 376 13.86 -19.80 -21.89
C TRP A 376 14.24 -19.54 -20.43
N VAL A 377 13.71 -20.38 -19.54
CA VAL A 377 13.96 -20.34 -18.08
C VAL A 377 14.22 -21.76 -17.60
N PRO A 378 15.30 -22.03 -16.83
CA PRO A 378 15.58 -23.37 -16.32
C PRO A 378 14.49 -23.85 -15.37
N ALA A 379 14.28 -25.17 -15.31
CA ALA A 379 13.22 -25.77 -14.48
C ALA A 379 13.38 -25.47 -12.98
N GLU A 380 14.60 -25.34 -12.52
CA GLU A 380 14.95 -24.97 -11.14
C GLU A 380 14.50 -23.56 -10.74
N ASN A 381 14.16 -22.70 -11.71
CA ASN A 381 13.63 -21.34 -11.46
C ASN A 381 12.10 -21.30 -11.36
N LEU A 382 11.41 -22.41 -11.54
CA LEU A 382 10.01 -22.56 -11.14
C LEU A 382 9.94 -22.63 -9.60
N ILE A 383 9.29 -21.68 -8.94
CA ILE A 383 9.21 -21.65 -7.48
C ILE A 383 8.50 -22.92 -6.97
N GLY A 384 9.22 -23.66 -6.14
CA GLY A 384 8.78 -24.98 -5.63
C GLY A 384 8.97 -26.12 -6.61
N GLU A 385 9.63 -25.85 -7.75
CA GLU A 385 9.92 -26.84 -8.81
C GLU A 385 8.64 -27.61 -9.22
N GLU A 386 8.72 -28.93 -9.48
CA GLU A 386 7.56 -29.73 -9.88
C GLU A 386 6.39 -29.65 -8.89
N ALA A 387 6.70 -29.59 -7.59
CA ALA A 387 5.68 -29.44 -6.54
C ALA A 387 4.98 -28.07 -6.55
N GLY A 388 5.58 -27.07 -7.19
CA GLY A 388 5.05 -25.71 -7.36
C GLY A 388 4.14 -25.51 -8.56
N LEU A 389 4.04 -26.50 -9.46
CA LEU A 389 3.15 -26.42 -10.62
C LEU A 389 1.69 -26.19 -10.20
N GLY A 390 1.06 -25.16 -10.80
CA GLY A 390 -0.32 -24.79 -10.50
C GLY A 390 -0.52 -24.08 -9.15
N LYS A 391 0.55 -23.80 -8.39
CA LYS A 391 0.49 -23.13 -7.09
C LYS A 391 0.95 -21.67 -7.12
N GLY A 392 1.37 -21.16 -8.27
CA GLY A 392 1.95 -19.84 -8.41
C GLY A 392 1.05 -18.71 -7.93
N PHE A 393 -0.26 -18.82 -8.15
CA PHE A 393 -1.23 -17.85 -7.65
C PHE A 393 -1.22 -17.74 -6.12
N TYR A 394 -1.15 -18.85 -5.42
CA TYR A 394 -1.16 -18.86 -3.95
C TYR A 394 0.14 -18.27 -3.37
N TYR A 395 1.29 -18.59 -3.96
CA TYR A 395 2.59 -18.05 -3.54
C TYR A 395 2.66 -16.53 -3.73
N GLN A 396 2.09 -16.05 -4.86
CA GLN A 396 1.98 -14.63 -5.14
C GLN A 396 1.06 -13.91 -4.14
N MET A 397 -0.07 -14.52 -3.75
CA MET A 397 -1.02 -13.90 -2.81
C MET A 397 -0.38 -13.64 -1.44
N GLU A 398 0.50 -14.51 -0.97
CA GLU A 398 1.26 -14.30 0.27
C GLU A 398 2.09 -13.00 0.21
N GLY A 399 2.81 -12.79 -0.89
CA GLY A 399 3.57 -11.55 -1.12
C GLY A 399 2.66 -10.32 -1.22
N PHE A 400 1.49 -10.46 -1.83
CA PHE A 400 0.57 -9.35 -2.03
C PHE A 400 -0.18 -8.92 -0.76
N GLU A 401 -0.44 -9.81 0.19
CA GLU A 401 -1.02 -9.43 1.48
C GLU A 401 -0.10 -8.47 2.22
N ASN A 402 1.19 -8.79 2.27
CA ASN A 402 2.19 -7.90 2.85
C ASN A 402 2.40 -6.62 2.01
N GLY A 403 2.39 -6.73 0.68
CA GLY A 403 2.43 -5.58 -0.23
C GLY A 403 1.29 -4.58 0.01
N ARG A 404 0.10 -5.03 0.44
CA ARG A 404 -1.02 -4.15 0.80
C ARG A 404 -0.73 -3.34 2.07
N LEU A 405 -0.20 -3.99 3.11
CA LEU A 405 0.22 -3.29 4.34
C LEU A 405 1.33 -2.28 4.05
N GLN A 406 2.33 -2.64 3.24
CA GLN A 406 3.36 -1.70 2.81
C GLN A 406 2.79 -0.55 1.97
N THR A 407 1.74 -0.80 1.16
CA THR A 407 1.09 0.26 0.40
C THR A 407 0.39 1.26 1.33
N ALA A 408 -0.24 0.79 2.40
CA ALA A 408 -0.76 1.67 3.44
C ALA A 408 0.36 2.48 4.12
N ALA A 409 1.48 1.86 4.48
CA ALA A 409 2.64 2.53 5.05
C ALA A 409 3.22 3.61 4.11
N ARG A 410 3.33 3.30 2.80
CA ARG A 410 3.71 4.29 1.78
C ARG A 410 2.77 5.48 1.74
N ALA A 411 1.46 5.22 1.81
CA ALA A 411 0.45 6.27 1.83
C ALA A 411 0.56 7.17 3.08
N ILE A 412 0.87 6.58 4.25
CA ILE A 412 1.10 7.34 5.48
C ILE A 412 2.30 8.28 5.33
N GLY A 413 3.42 7.80 4.77
CA GLY A 413 4.59 8.62 4.51
C GLY A 413 4.31 9.80 3.58
N VAL A 414 3.56 9.56 2.49
CA VAL A 414 3.13 10.63 1.57
C VAL A 414 2.20 11.63 2.25
N MET A 415 1.26 11.17 3.09
CA MET A 415 0.39 12.05 3.89
C MET A 415 1.18 12.89 4.87
N GLN A 416 2.16 12.29 5.55
CA GLN A 416 3.02 12.98 6.52
C GLN A 416 3.82 14.10 5.84
N ALA A 417 4.45 13.83 4.68
CA ALA A 417 5.16 14.84 3.90
C ALA A 417 4.24 15.98 3.44
N ALA A 418 3.03 15.65 3.01
CA ALA A 418 2.05 16.62 2.56
C ALA A 418 1.56 17.51 3.72
N TYR A 419 1.32 16.94 4.89
CA TYR A 419 0.95 17.66 6.11
C TYR A 419 2.08 18.60 6.58
N GLU A 420 3.32 18.12 6.62
CA GLU A 420 4.50 18.90 7.01
C GLU A 420 4.65 20.12 6.09
N ALA A 421 4.61 19.91 4.76
CA ALA A 421 4.70 20.97 3.77
C ALA A 421 3.55 21.99 3.89
N ALA A 422 2.31 21.50 4.07
CA ALA A 422 1.14 22.36 4.21
C ALA A 422 1.19 23.19 5.49
N SER A 423 1.60 22.60 6.63
CA SER A 423 1.73 23.28 7.92
C SER A 423 2.82 24.35 7.88
N GLU A 424 3.97 24.04 7.32
CA GLU A 424 5.06 24.99 7.15
C GLU A 424 4.64 26.17 6.26
N TYR A 425 4.04 25.90 5.11
CA TYR A 425 3.57 26.92 4.20
C TYR A 425 2.49 27.80 4.85
N ALA A 426 1.55 27.21 5.56
CA ALA A 426 0.45 27.93 6.22
C ALA A 426 0.96 28.91 7.30
N ARG A 427 2.00 28.54 8.05
CA ARG A 427 2.64 29.42 9.07
C ARG A 427 3.41 30.57 8.44
N ASN A 428 4.05 30.34 7.29
CA ASN A 428 4.93 31.31 6.66
C ASN A 428 4.21 32.26 5.67
N ARG A 429 3.04 31.85 5.14
CA ARG A 429 2.30 32.64 4.15
C ARG A 429 1.28 33.56 4.80
N THR A 430 1.45 34.86 4.62
CA THR A 430 0.48 35.88 5.07
C THR A 430 -0.48 36.26 3.94
N VAL A 431 -1.78 36.28 4.22
CA VAL A 431 -2.85 36.79 3.36
C VAL A 431 -3.83 37.60 4.21
N PHE A 432 -4.35 38.70 3.70
CA PHE A 432 -5.28 39.59 4.41
C PHE A 432 -4.80 40.03 5.81
N GLY A 433 -3.48 40.13 6.01
CA GLY A 433 -2.88 40.62 7.26
C GLY A 433 -2.59 39.60 8.35
N ALA A 434 -2.88 38.29 8.11
CA ALA A 434 -2.61 37.20 9.04
C ALA A 434 -1.97 36.00 8.34
N ALA A 435 -1.28 35.14 9.09
CA ALA A 435 -0.79 33.88 8.54
C ALA A 435 -1.97 32.99 8.11
N ILE A 436 -1.81 32.18 7.06
CA ILE A 436 -2.87 31.27 6.63
C ILE A 436 -3.24 30.30 7.77
N ALA A 437 -2.27 29.91 8.59
CA ALA A 437 -2.48 29.05 9.78
C ALA A 437 -3.42 29.65 10.82
N ASP A 438 -3.59 30.98 10.86
CA ASP A 438 -4.47 31.65 11.82
C ASP A 438 -5.96 31.58 11.42
N TYR A 439 -6.26 31.15 10.19
CA TYR A 439 -7.65 31.05 9.72
C TYR A 439 -8.26 29.69 10.10
N GLU A 440 -9.45 29.75 10.69
CA GLU A 440 -10.20 28.58 11.17
C GLU A 440 -10.33 27.46 10.11
N LEU A 441 -10.64 27.81 8.86
CA LEU A 441 -10.76 26.82 7.78
C LEU A 441 -9.45 26.07 7.53
N THR A 442 -8.30 26.74 7.63
CA THR A 442 -6.99 26.11 7.49
C THR A 442 -6.68 25.21 8.67
N GLN A 443 -6.97 25.67 9.89
CA GLN A 443 -6.81 24.89 11.11
C GLN A 443 -7.65 23.61 11.08
N VAL A 444 -8.91 23.67 10.63
CA VAL A 444 -9.76 22.50 10.46
C VAL A 444 -9.17 21.52 9.44
N LYS A 445 -8.62 21.99 8.32
CA LYS A 445 -7.97 21.13 7.32
C LYS A 445 -6.75 20.45 7.90
N LEU A 446 -5.86 21.18 8.57
CA LEU A 446 -4.66 20.63 9.21
C LEU A 446 -5.02 19.66 10.34
N GLY A 447 -5.99 19.98 11.17
CA GLY A 447 -6.48 19.09 12.22
C GLY A 447 -7.02 17.76 11.67
N ARG A 448 -7.83 17.81 10.59
CA ARG A 448 -8.29 16.59 9.92
C ARG A 448 -7.15 15.78 9.28
N MET A 449 -6.12 16.44 8.71
CA MET A 449 -4.94 15.74 8.22
C MET A 449 -4.24 14.97 9.35
N ALA A 450 -4.01 15.61 10.50
CA ALA A 450 -3.41 14.98 11.68
C ALA A 450 -4.22 13.76 12.15
N VAL A 451 -5.54 13.89 12.24
CA VAL A 451 -6.47 12.80 12.60
C VAL A 451 -6.36 11.62 11.64
N LEU A 452 -6.41 11.88 10.32
CA LEU A 452 -6.37 10.83 9.30
C LEU A 452 -5.02 10.11 9.26
N ILE A 453 -3.91 10.85 9.40
CA ILE A 453 -2.56 10.29 9.43
C ILE A 453 -2.40 9.38 10.64
N GLN A 454 -2.85 9.82 11.80
CA GLN A 454 -2.70 9.01 13.02
C GLN A 454 -3.59 7.78 13.00
N ALA A 455 -4.82 7.90 12.52
CA ALA A 455 -5.72 6.76 12.36
C ALA A 455 -5.17 5.73 11.36
N ALA A 456 -4.62 6.19 10.24
CA ALA A 456 -3.96 5.35 9.26
C ALA A 456 -2.77 4.59 9.85
N ARG A 457 -1.93 5.28 10.65
CA ARG A 457 -0.75 4.73 11.31
C ARG A 457 -1.13 3.68 12.34
N GLN A 458 -2.05 3.99 13.26
CA GLN A 458 -2.47 3.06 14.31
C GLN A 458 -3.17 1.83 13.72
N PHE A 459 -3.97 1.99 12.69
CA PHE A 459 -4.58 0.86 11.99
C PHE A 459 -3.52 -0.01 11.29
N SER A 460 -2.49 0.59 10.69
CA SER A 460 -1.38 -0.16 10.06
C SER A 460 -0.56 -0.94 11.10
N TYR A 461 -0.29 -0.38 12.28
CA TYR A 461 0.39 -1.07 13.38
C TYR A 461 -0.45 -2.23 13.92
N HIS A 462 -1.76 -2.02 14.08
CA HIS A 462 -2.67 -3.08 14.47
C HIS A 462 -2.66 -4.25 13.46
N VAL A 463 -2.75 -3.95 12.15
CA VAL A 463 -2.69 -4.98 11.10
C VAL A 463 -1.33 -5.67 11.07
N ALA A 464 -0.23 -4.93 11.25
CA ALA A 464 1.11 -5.50 11.37
C ALA A 464 1.20 -6.54 12.49
N THR A 465 0.64 -6.22 13.66
CA THR A 465 0.57 -7.14 14.81
C THR A 465 -0.28 -8.39 14.52
N LEU A 466 -1.39 -8.26 13.79
CA LEU A 466 -2.20 -9.40 13.36
C LEU A 466 -1.44 -10.29 12.37
N MET A 467 -0.75 -9.69 11.40
CA MET A 467 0.01 -10.43 10.38
C MET A 467 1.18 -11.20 10.99
N ALA A 468 1.86 -10.65 11.99
CA ALA A 468 2.89 -11.35 12.73
C ALA A 468 2.38 -12.64 13.41
N LYS A 469 1.11 -12.68 13.75
CA LYS A 469 0.41 -13.85 14.33
C LYS A 469 -0.22 -14.77 13.27
N GLY A 470 0.06 -14.53 11.98
CA GLY A 470 -0.55 -15.28 10.87
C GLY A 470 -2.05 -14.99 10.66
N GLN A 471 -2.50 -13.83 11.10
CA GLN A 471 -3.87 -13.32 11.00
C GLN A 471 -3.91 -12.04 10.16
N GLY A 472 -5.06 -11.38 10.06
CA GLY A 472 -5.14 -10.03 9.48
C GLY A 472 -5.19 -9.96 7.94
N SER A 473 -5.44 -11.06 7.25
CA SER A 473 -5.50 -11.09 5.77
C SER A 473 -6.60 -10.19 5.18
N ILE A 474 -7.77 -10.08 5.84
CA ILE A 474 -8.83 -9.16 5.43
C ILE A 474 -8.48 -7.73 5.84
N GLU A 475 -7.91 -7.55 7.04
CA GLU A 475 -7.50 -6.26 7.57
C GLU A 475 -6.37 -5.63 6.75
N ALA A 476 -5.46 -6.43 6.17
CA ALA A 476 -4.45 -5.94 5.22
C ALA A 476 -5.09 -5.33 3.96
N SER A 477 -6.22 -5.86 3.51
CA SER A 477 -7.00 -5.28 2.41
C SER A 477 -7.78 -4.04 2.86
N MET A 478 -8.35 -4.06 4.06
CA MET A 478 -9.08 -2.93 4.65
C MET A 478 -8.17 -1.72 4.89
N VAL A 479 -6.98 -1.93 5.47
CA VAL A 479 -6.04 -0.84 5.75
C VAL A 479 -5.57 -0.19 4.45
N LYS A 480 -5.26 -0.96 3.42
CA LYS A 480 -4.89 -0.43 2.10
C LYS A 480 -6.02 0.38 1.48
N ALA A 481 -7.24 -0.15 1.44
CA ALA A 481 -8.39 0.53 0.84
C ALA A 481 -8.68 1.87 1.56
N TYR A 482 -8.67 1.88 2.89
CA TYR A 482 -8.93 3.08 3.69
C TYR A 482 -7.81 4.12 3.55
N VAL A 483 -6.55 3.72 3.81
CA VAL A 483 -5.42 4.67 3.94
C VAL A 483 -5.08 5.32 2.60
N CYS A 484 -5.18 4.58 1.49
CA CYS A 484 -4.93 5.16 0.17
C CYS A 484 -5.97 6.23 -0.22
N LYS A 485 -7.24 6.06 0.16
CA LYS A 485 -8.27 7.10 -0.01
C LYS A 485 -8.01 8.33 0.87
N ALA A 486 -7.57 8.12 2.10
CA ALA A 486 -7.18 9.21 2.98
C ALA A 486 -6.02 10.02 2.39
N ALA A 487 -5.03 9.35 1.78
CA ALA A 487 -3.89 10.01 1.15
C ALA A 487 -4.29 10.90 -0.04
N GLU A 488 -5.25 10.49 -0.85
CA GLU A 488 -5.78 11.33 -1.93
C GLU A 488 -6.39 12.63 -1.39
N TRP A 489 -7.11 12.56 -0.26
CA TRP A 489 -7.70 13.74 0.35
C TRP A 489 -6.63 14.64 0.99
N VAL A 490 -5.71 14.09 1.77
CA VAL A 490 -4.67 14.85 2.47
C VAL A 490 -3.77 15.59 1.48
N THR A 491 -3.30 14.93 0.43
CA THR A 491 -2.43 15.56 -0.57
C THR A 491 -3.14 16.62 -1.40
N ARG A 492 -4.44 16.42 -1.70
CA ARG A 492 -5.27 17.42 -2.36
C ARG A 492 -5.42 18.68 -1.49
N GLU A 493 -5.68 18.54 -0.19
CA GLU A 493 -5.84 19.69 0.71
C GLU A 493 -4.49 20.39 0.97
N ALA A 494 -3.39 19.65 1.03
CA ALA A 494 -2.05 20.24 1.10
C ALA A 494 -1.75 21.13 -0.11
N MET A 495 -2.05 20.64 -1.30
CA MET A 495 -1.93 21.40 -2.54
C MET A 495 -2.85 22.62 -2.54
N GLN A 496 -4.09 22.49 -2.04
CA GLN A 496 -5.06 23.58 -1.93
C GLN A 496 -4.61 24.69 -0.95
N ILE A 497 -3.98 24.33 0.19
CA ILE A 497 -3.43 25.30 1.15
C ILE A 497 -2.34 26.15 0.52
N HIS A 498 -1.52 25.59 -0.39
CA HIS A 498 -0.51 26.35 -1.13
C HIS A 498 -1.10 27.29 -2.20
N GLY A 499 -2.41 27.15 -2.54
CA GLY A 499 -3.04 27.95 -3.57
C GLY A 499 -2.36 27.77 -4.94
N GLY A 500 -2.11 28.85 -5.67
CA GLY A 500 -1.47 28.81 -6.98
C GLY A 500 -0.07 28.18 -6.95
N TYR A 501 0.68 28.35 -5.88
CA TYR A 501 1.98 27.72 -5.72
C TYR A 501 1.89 26.19 -5.55
N GLY A 502 0.79 25.67 -5.03
CA GLY A 502 0.57 24.23 -4.98
C GLY A 502 0.42 23.57 -6.35
N TYR A 503 0.05 24.34 -7.37
CA TYR A 503 -0.05 23.88 -8.76
C TYR A 503 1.25 24.06 -9.56
N ALA A 504 2.25 24.73 -8.97
CA ALA A 504 3.56 24.91 -9.57
C ALA A 504 4.48 23.72 -9.25
N GLU A 505 5.26 23.29 -10.25
CA GLU A 505 6.18 22.14 -10.11
C GLU A 505 7.32 22.37 -9.11
N GLU A 506 7.64 23.60 -8.76
CA GLU A 506 8.70 23.96 -7.79
C GLU A 506 8.33 23.62 -6.33
N TYR A 507 7.06 23.33 -6.04
CA TYR A 507 6.60 22.95 -4.71
C TYR A 507 6.33 21.43 -4.64
N PRO A 508 6.77 20.75 -3.57
CA PRO A 508 6.69 19.28 -3.48
C PRO A 508 5.26 18.76 -3.42
N VAL A 509 4.28 19.57 -3.04
CA VAL A 509 2.88 19.14 -2.89
C VAL A 509 2.24 18.73 -4.22
N SER A 510 2.69 19.27 -5.36
CA SER A 510 2.23 18.86 -6.69
C SER A 510 2.65 17.41 -6.99
N ARG A 511 3.90 17.03 -6.69
CA ARG A 511 4.40 15.66 -6.80
C ARG A 511 3.69 14.72 -5.85
N LEU A 512 3.54 15.12 -4.57
CA LEU A 512 2.87 14.30 -3.55
C LEU A 512 1.41 13.98 -3.94
N PHE A 513 0.70 14.95 -4.54
CA PHE A 513 -0.65 14.76 -5.06
C PHE A 513 -0.70 13.72 -6.20
N LEU A 514 0.23 13.82 -7.16
CA LEU A 514 0.32 12.86 -8.26
C LEU A 514 0.70 11.46 -7.77
N ASP A 515 1.67 11.38 -6.86
CA ASP A 515 2.14 10.12 -6.27
C ASP A 515 1.05 9.43 -5.44
N ALA A 516 0.25 10.19 -4.68
CA ALA A 516 -0.83 9.62 -3.89
C ALA A 516 -1.89 8.89 -4.73
N ARG A 517 -2.14 9.36 -5.96
CA ARG A 517 -3.20 8.79 -6.81
C ARG A 517 -2.96 7.34 -7.19
N VAL A 518 -1.71 6.92 -7.41
CA VAL A 518 -1.41 5.54 -7.80
C VAL A 518 -1.69 4.52 -6.69
N LEU A 519 -1.64 4.96 -5.42
CA LEU A 519 -1.80 4.09 -4.25
C LEU A 519 -3.15 3.38 -4.20
N SER A 520 -4.22 4.01 -4.69
CA SER A 520 -5.55 3.37 -4.81
C SER A 520 -5.68 2.46 -6.04
N ILE A 521 -4.72 2.49 -6.97
CA ILE A 521 -4.77 1.77 -8.25
C ILE A 521 -3.98 0.47 -8.19
N PHE A 522 -2.69 0.54 -7.81
CA PHE A 522 -1.81 -0.63 -7.82
C PHE A 522 -1.96 -1.50 -6.54
N GLU A 523 -1.32 -2.67 -6.49
CA GLU A 523 -1.36 -3.63 -5.37
C GLU A 523 -2.80 -4.07 -5.01
N GLY A 524 -3.67 -4.14 -6.02
CA GLY A 524 -5.11 -4.35 -5.90
C GLY A 524 -5.88 -3.05 -5.95
N ALA A 525 -6.60 -2.82 -7.08
CA ALA A 525 -7.46 -1.66 -7.22
C ALA A 525 -8.52 -1.62 -6.10
N ASP A 526 -8.88 -0.42 -5.67
CA ASP A 526 -9.79 -0.18 -4.55
C ASP A 526 -11.09 -0.98 -4.68
N GLU A 527 -11.73 -0.92 -5.86
CA GLU A 527 -12.96 -1.65 -6.15
C GLU A 527 -12.77 -3.17 -6.07
N THR A 528 -11.63 -3.67 -6.54
CA THR A 528 -11.31 -5.11 -6.49
C THR A 528 -11.13 -5.58 -5.05
N LEU A 529 -10.41 -4.81 -4.23
CA LEU A 529 -10.25 -5.13 -2.81
C LEU A 529 -11.59 -5.10 -2.08
N CYS A 530 -12.39 -4.06 -2.32
CA CYS A 530 -13.68 -3.91 -1.68
C CYS A 530 -14.66 -5.03 -2.05
N LEU A 531 -14.80 -5.33 -3.35
CA LEU A 531 -15.81 -6.27 -3.84
C LEU A 531 -15.38 -7.73 -3.76
N LYS A 532 -14.14 -8.03 -4.20
CA LYS A 532 -13.68 -9.42 -4.37
C LYS A 532 -12.96 -9.98 -3.14
N VAL A 533 -12.51 -9.11 -2.22
CA VAL A 533 -11.81 -9.55 -1.01
C VAL A 533 -12.63 -9.20 0.23
N ILE A 534 -12.80 -7.91 0.55
CA ILE A 534 -13.37 -7.48 1.83
C ILE A 534 -14.84 -7.89 1.94
N ALA A 535 -15.71 -7.39 1.05
CA ALA A 535 -17.14 -7.66 1.13
C ALA A 535 -17.47 -9.15 1.00
N ARG A 536 -16.74 -9.89 0.15
CA ARG A 536 -16.93 -11.34 0.00
C ARG A 536 -16.62 -12.08 1.30
N ARG A 537 -15.45 -11.82 1.92
CA ARG A 537 -15.09 -12.48 3.19
C ARG A 537 -16.02 -12.08 4.34
N LEU A 538 -16.48 -10.83 4.39
CA LEU A 538 -17.46 -10.38 5.37
C LEU A 538 -18.82 -11.10 5.22
N CYS A 539 -19.21 -11.46 4.00
CA CYS A 539 -20.44 -12.24 3.77
C CYS A 539 -20.29 -13.74 4.09
N GLU A 540 -19.06 -14.26 4.13
CA GLU A 540 -18.74 -15.67 4.43
C GLU A 540 -18.52 -15.90 5.94
N SER A 541 -18.25 -14.84 6.73
CA SER A 541 -18.05 -14.88 8.18
C SER A 541 -19.39 -14.79 8.93
#